data_59815a8369aebdd3e62f1748207b52ed
#
_entry.id   59815a8369aebdd3e62f1748207b52ed
#
_cell.length_a   1.000
_cell.length_b   1.000
_cell.length_c   1.000
_cell.angle_alpha   90.00
_cell.angle_beta   90.00
_cell.angle_gamma   90.00
#
_symmetry.space_group_name_H-M   'P 1'
#
loop_
_entity.id
_entity.type
_entity.pdbx_description
1 polymer ?
#
loop_
_entity_poly.entity_id
_entity_poly.type
_entity_poly.pdbx_seq_one_letter_code
_entity_poly.pdbx_strand_id
1 'polypeptide(L)'
;MLGGVLVDRPLPIPNLPPRAASSLWKMAVARFCPVPGDTPSGSWEFSGPLPDPWLVSLPLTPDTRHPAIVLEVRPAPSGQLGVFLEQAEQWRWLARVTPPGSRILSLFAHSGAATIAAALAGAEVVHVDASRQATAMARRNAAASGLETAPIRWLCEDAVGFVARELRRGAAYDGVILDPPSWGHGPKGQAFSIEHDLEPLLESLAALLGAGRSRPLGPILLTSHSPRWNRRRLCDTLTGVFSGRPTESGVLECVDAAGRRLPLGCFARQATTP
;
A
#
# COMPACT_ATOMS: atom_id res chain seq x y z
N MET A 1 14.77 13.20 3.25
CA MET A 1 15.78 12.17 2.95
C MET A 1 15.09 10.82 2.93
N LEU A 2 15.47 9.93 2.01
CA LEU A 2 14.93 8.60 1.87
C LEU A 2 16.10 7.62 1.82
N GLY A 3 16.23 6.73 2.82
CA GLY A 3 17.37 5.81 2.93
C GLY A 3 18.73 6.50 2.86
N GLY A 4 18.89 7.64 3.54
CA GLY A 4 20.12 8.43 3.52
C GLY A 4 20.32 9.36 2.31
N VAL A 5 19.52 9.23 1.25
CA VAL A 5 19.61 10.03 0.02
C VAL A 5 18.65 11.23 0.09
N LEU A 6 19.13 12.41 -0.26
CA LEU A 6 18.28 13.57 -0.44
C LEU A 6 17.66 13.53 -1.84
N VAL A 7 16.32 13.49 -1.88
CA VAL A 7 15.54 13.37 -3.11
C VAL A 7 14.77 14.66 -3.34
N ASP A 8 14.86 15.20 -4.56
CA ASP A 8 14.03 16.28 -5.07
C ASP A 8 12.99 15.68 -6.04
N ARG A 9 11.74 15.67 -5.61
CA ARG A 9 10.62 15.16 -6.40
C ARG A 9 9.42 16.08 -6.25
N PRO A 10 9.01 16.77 -7.30
CA PRO A 10 7.79 17.56 -7.30
C PRO A 10 6.59 16.66 -6.94
N LEU A 11 5.78 17.09 -5.98
CA LEU A 11 4.50 16.45 -5.69
C LEU A 11 3.43 17.14 -6.55
N PRO A 12 2.47 16.39 -7.12
CA PRO A 12 1.38 16.96 -7.91
C PRO A 12 0.31 17.62 -7.02
N ILE A 13 0.74 18.40 -6.02
CA ILE A 13 -0.15 19.15 -5.12
C ILE A 13 -0.15 20.60 -5.58
N PRO A 14 -1.27 21.12 -6.14
CA PRO A 14 -1.35 22.50 -6.56
C PRO A 14 -1.05 23.46 -5.39
N ASN A 15 -0.28 24.51 -5.65
CA ASN A 15 -0.03 25.64 -4.73
C ASN A 15 0.77 25.33 -3.45
N LEU A 16 1.56 24.28 -3.41
CA LEU A 16 2.58 24.10 -2.39
C LEU A 16 3.91 24.74 -2.83
N PRO A 17 4.23 25.97 -2.37
CA PRO A 17 5.51 26.56 -2.71
C PRO A 17 6.65 25.76 -2.07
N PRO A 18 7.80 25.63 -2.73
CA PRO A 18 9.00 25.06 -2.13
C PRO A 18 9.36 25.89 -0.88
N ARG A 19 9.41 25.25 0.29
CA ARG A 19 9.68 25.95 1.56
C ARG A 19 11.05 25.62 2.16
N ALA A 20 11.79 24.69 1.56
CA ALA A 20 13.18 24.48 1.90
C ALA A 20 14.05 25.55 1.26
N ALA A 21 15.16 25.91 1.91
CA ALA A 21 16.12 26.82 1.33
C ALA A 21 16.62 26.28 -0.03
N SER A 22 16.82 27.17 -1.00
CA SER A 22 17.26 26.78 -2.34
C SER A 22 18.57 25.99 -2.34
N SER A 23 19.41 26.18 -1.33
CA SER A 23 20.64 25.42 -1.08
C SER A 23 20.38 23.93 -0.82
N LEU A 24 19.32 23.57 -0.10
CA LEU A 24 18.96 22.17 0.16
C LEU A 24 18.53 21.45 -1.12
N TRP A 25 17.75 22.11 -1.98
CA TRP A 25 17.34 21.53 -3.26
C TRP A 25 18.54 21.29 -4.19
N LYS A 26 19.55 22.15 -4.14
CA LYS A 26 20.81 21.97 -4.91
C LYS A 26 21.63 20.77 -4.42
N MET A 27 21.44 20.33 -3.19
CA MET A 27 22.15 19.17 -2.61
C MET A 27 21.44 17.84 -2.91
N ALA A 28 20.30 17.85 -3.58
CA ALA A 28 19.59 16.62 -3.92
C ALA A 28 20.44 15.72 -4.82
N VAL A 29 20.68 14.49 -4.38
CA VAL A 29 21.43 13.47 -5.13
C VAL A 29 20.58 12.86 -6.23
N ALA A 30 19.27 12.71 -5.98
CA ALA A 30 18.32 12.23 -6.96
C ALA A 30 17.27 13.30 -7.22
N ARG A 31 17.09 13.70 -8.47
CA ARG A 31 16.14 14.72 -8.91
C ARG A 31 15.23 14.16 -10.00
N PHE A 32 13.93 14.30 -9.83
CA PHE A 32 12.96 13.98 -10.86
C PHE A 32 12.64 15.22 -11.70
N CYS A 33 12.86 15.12 -13.01
CA CYS A 33 12.57 16.15 -14.00
C CYS A 33 11.30 15.74 -14.76
N PRO A 34 10.11 16.28 -14.38
CA PRO A 34 8.87 15.93 -15.04
C PRO A 34 8.83 16.48 -16.47
N VAL A 35 8.24 15.69 -17.38
CA VAL A 35 7.87 16.17 -18.71
C VAL A 35 6.44 16.69 -18.64
N PRO A 36 6.13 17.89 -19.16
CA PRO A 36 4.76 18.39 -19.20
C PRO A 36 3.86 17.46 -20.02
N GLY A 37 2.68 17.13 -19.49
CA GLY A 37 1.70 16.24 -20.13
C GLY A 37 0.64 15.74 -19.14
N ASP A 38 -0.36 15.06 -19.66
CA ASP A 38 -1.49 14.56 -18.86
C ASP A 38 -1.13 13.33 -18.01
N THR A 39 -0.11 12.58 -18.43
CA THR A 39 0.36 11.41 -17.70
C THR A 39 1.68 11.74 -16.98
N PRO A 40 1.80 11.48 -15.68
CA PRO A 40 3.05 11.66 -14.96
C PRO A 40 4.18 10.88 -15.62
N SER A 41 5.12 11.58 -16.25
CA SER A 41 6.31 11.00 -16.88
C SER A 41 7.49 11.95 -16.73
N GLY A 42 8.70 11.41 -16.80
CA GLY A 42 9.91 12.22 -16.70
C GLY A 42 11.16 11.36 -16.62
N SER A 43 12.27 12.04 -16.31
CA SER A 43 13.56 11.40 -16.11
C SER A 43 14.11 11.70 -14.72
N TRP A 44 14.96 10.82 -14.23
CA TRP A 44 15.72 11.02 -13.02
C TRP A 44 17.14 11.45 -13.35
N GLU A 45 17.58 12.51 -12.72
CA GLU A 45 18.97 12.99 -12.74
C GLU A 45 19.63 12.63 -11.42
N PHE A 46 20.87 12.14 -11.48
CA PHE A 46 21.66 11.75 -10.32
C PHE A 46 22.96 12.53 -10.30
N SER A 47 23.22 13.26 -9.21
CA SER A 47 24.44 14.06 -9.03
C SER A 47 25.55 13.32 -8.28
N GLY A 48 25.30 12.07 -7.88
CA GLY A 48 26.24 11.21 -7.16
C GLY A 48 25.79 9.75 -7.15
N PRO A 49 26.61 8.86 -6.56
CA PRO A 49 26.28 7.46 -6.45
C PRO A 49 25.06 7.24 -5.54
N LEU A 50 24.22 6.28 -5.91
CA LEU A 50 23.12 5.79 -5.06
C LEU A 50 23.56 4.52 -4.32
N PRO A 51 22.99 4.25 -3.14
CA PRO A 51 23.15 2.94 -2.52
C PRO A 51 22.60 1.82 -3.43
N ASP A 52 23.28 0.66 -3.43
CA ASP A 52 22.82 -0.52 -4.16
C ASP A 52 22.94 -1.77 -3.25
N PRO A 53 21.82 -2.30 -2.74
CA PRO A 53 20.44 -1.81 -2.93
C PRO A 53 20.16 -0.50 -2.16
N TRP A 54 19.31 0.37 -2.73
CA TRP A 54 18.82 1.55 -2.02
C TRP A 54 17.61 1.17 -1.16
N LEU A 55 17.83 1.09 0.14
CA LEU A 55 16.82 0.62 1.10
C LEU A 55 16.37 1.74 2.04
N VAL A 56 15.11 1.68 2.45
CA VAL A 56 14.54 2.47 3.53
C VAL A 56 13.95 1.53 4.58
N SER A 57 14.29 1.78 5.84
CA SER A 57 13.77 1.03 6.99
C SER A 57 12.73 1.86 7.72
N LEU A 58 11.57 1.28 7.98
CA LEU A 58 10.43 1.89 8.64
C LEU A 58 10.07 1.07 9.88
N PRO A 59 10.35 1.58 11.09
CA PRO A 59 9.99 0.88 12.33
C PRO A 59 8.46 0.83 12.48
N LEU A 60 7.95 -0.34 12.83
CA LEU A 60 6.53 -0.56 13.10
C LEU A 60 6.12 -0.11 14.51
N THR A 61 7.07 -0.11 15.44
CA THR A 61 6.92 0.36 16.82
C THR A 61 8.05 1.33 17.17
N PRO A 62 7.88 2.19 18.19
CA PRO A 62 8.97 3.04 18.67
C PRO A 62 10.17 2.26 19.22
N ASP A 63 9.97 1.01 19.65
CA ASP A 63 11.04 0.15 20.12
C ASP A 63 11.80 -0.45 18.94
N THR A 64 13.06 -0.06 18.76
CA THR A 64 13.96 -0.50 17.69
C THR A 64 14.31 -1.99 17.72
N ARG A 65 13.95 -2.71 18.79
CA ARG A 65 14.13 -4.18 18.90
C ARG A 65 13.05 -4.96 18.14
N HIS A 66 11.97 -4.29 17.72
CA HIS A 66 10.94 -4.91 16.90
C HIS A 66 11.29 -4.84 15.41
N PRO A 67 10.79 -5.82 14.62
CA PRO A 67 11.08 -5.86 13.20
C PRO A 67 10.60 -4.60 12.48
N ALA A 68 11.39 -4.13 11.53
CA ALA A 68 11.06 -3.01 10.67
C ALA A 68 10.63 -3.51 9.28
N ILE A 69 9.78 -2.75 8.62
CA ILE A 69 9.56 -2.93 7.18
C ILE A 69 10.76 -2.33 6.45
N VAL A 70 11.44 -3.13 5.64
CA VAL A 70 12.53 -2.68 4.78
C VAL A 70 12.06 -2.68 3.33
N LEU A 71 12.13 -1.53 2.68
CA LEU A 71 11.64 -1.34 1.31
C LEU A 71 12.75 -0.87 0.39
N GLU A 72 12.82 -1.46 -0.79
CA GLU A 72 13.69 -1.03 -1.88
C GLU A 72 13.12 0.22 -2.54
N VAL A 73 13.95 1.25 -2.67
CA VAL A 73 13.63 2.48 -3.39
C VAL A 73 14.04 2.31 -4.85
N ARG A 74 13.08 2.43 -5.75
CA ARG A 74 13.32 2.34 -7.21
C ARG A 74 12.73 3.53 -7.93
N PRO A 75 13.57 4.45 -8.42
CA PRO A 75 13.12 5.53 -9.27
C PRO A 75 12.46 5.01 -10.54
N ALA A 76 11.21 5.39 -10.76
CA ALA A 76 10.42 5.03 -11.94
C ALA A 76 10.24 6.24 -12.89
N PRO A 77 10.02 6.03 -14.19
CA PRO A 77 9.75 7.11 -15.15
C PRO A 77 8.52 7.96 -14.81
N SER A 78 7.59 7.42 -14.01
CA SER A 78 6.44 8.16 -13.46
C SER A 78 6.80 9.12 -12.32
N GLY A 79 8.06 9.15 -11.89
CA GLY A 79 8.51 9.89 -10.70
C GLY A 79 8.25 9.17 -9.38
N GLN A 80 7.62 8.00 -9.39
CA GLN A 80 7.45 7.20 -8.19
C GLN A 80 8.75 6.54 -7.75
N LEU A 81 8.84 6.22 -6.46
CA LEU A 81 10.02 5.61 -5.85
C LEU A 81 9.76 4.18 -5.31
N GLY A 82 8.54 3.67 -5.52
CA GLY A 82 8.13 2.35 -5.02
C GLY A 82 7.80 2.32 -3.53
N VAL A 83 7.98 3.44 -2.82
CA VAL A 83 7.69 3.58 -1.40
C VAL A 83 6.65 4.67 -1.19
N PHE A 84 5.58 4.36 -0.46
CA PHE A 84 4.40 5.21 -0.22
C PHE A 84 4.30 5.53 1.27
N LEU A 85 5.09 6.52 1.72
CA LEU A 85 5.27 6.82 3.14
C LEU A 85 3.99 7.31 3.84
N GLU A 86 3.04 7.85 3.10
CA GLU A 86 1.71 8.23 3.59
C GLU A 86 0.91 7.04 4.14
N GLN A 87 1.27 5.81 3.73
CA GLN A 87 0.67 4.57 4.19
C GLN A 87 1.31 4.04 5.50
N ALA A 88 2.39 4.65 6.00
CA ALA A 88 3.17 4.11 7.12
C ALA A 88 2.33 3.87 8.39
N GLU A 89 1.37 4.76 8.69
CA GLU A 89 0.45 4.58 9.82
C GLU A 89 -0.49 3.38 9.63
N GLN A 90 -0.87 3.09 8.37
CA GLN A 90 -1.69 1.91 8.07
C GLN A 90 -0.89 0.62 8.25
N TRP A 91 0.40 0.62 7.90
CA TRP A 91 1.27 -0.54 8.13
C TRP A 91 1.49 -0.78 9.62
N ARG A 92 1.71 0.28 10.42
CA ARG A 92 1.79 0.17 11.88
C ARG A 92 0.47 -0.33 12.49
N TRP A 93 -0.64 0.16 11.99
CA TRP A 93 -1.96 -0.31 12.42
C TRP A 93 -2.16 -1.79 12.11
N LEU A 94 -1.86 -2.25 10.89
CA LEU A 94 -1.93 -3.67 10.51
C LEU A 94 -1.08 -4.54 11.42
N ALA A 95 0.15 -4.14 11.71
CA ALA A 95 1.04 -4.88 12.59
C ALA A 95 0.48 -5.03 14.04
N ARG A 96 -0.33 -4.07 14.50
CA ARG A 96 -0.96 -4.14 15.84
C ARG A 96 -2.23 -4.96 15.88
N VAL A 97 -3.03 -4.95 14.82
CA VAL A 97 -4.39 -5.50 14.85
C VAL A 97 -4.54 -6.83 14.13
N THR A 98 -3.54 -7.26 13.38
CA THR A 98 -3.58 -8.53 12.65
C THR A 98 -3.31 -9.68 13.62
N PRO A 99 -4.26 -10.62 13.82
CA PRO A 99 -4.05 -11.75 14.70
C PRO A 99 -3.00 -12.72 14.13
N PRO A 100 -2.08 -13.25 14.94
CA PRO A 100 -1.16 -14.29 14.51
C PRO A 100 -1.92 -15.53 13.99
N GLY A 101 -1.41 -16.15 12.94
CA GLY A 101 -2.02 -17.31 12.29
C GLY A 101 -3.30 -16.99 11.50
N SER A 102 -3.72 -15.71 11.41
CA SER A 102 -4.81 -15.32 10.52
C SER A 102 -4.40 -15.38 9.05
N ARG A 103 -5.37 -15.65 8.18
CA ARG A 103 -5.16 -15.69 6.73
C ARG A 103 -5.63 -14.39 6.10
N ILE A 104 -4.69 -13.58 5.65
CA ILE A 104 -4.93 -12.23 5.11
C ILE A 104 -4.78 -12.22 3.59
N LEU A 105 -5.75 -11.58 2.91
CA LEU A 105 -5.68 -11.33 1.48
C LEU A 105 -5.24 -9.88 1.23
N SER A 106 -4.11 -9.69 0.56
CA SER A 106 -3.58 -8.36 0.17
C SER A 106 -3.72 -8.21 -1.33
N LEU A 107 -4.58 -7.31 -1.78
CA LEU A 107 -4.91 -7.03 -3.18
C LEU A 107 -4.34 -5.68 -3.61
N PHE A 108 -3.94 -5.56 -4.89
CA PHE A 108 -3.22 -4.40 -5.42
C PHE A 108 -1.98 -4.10 -4.57
N ALA A 109 -1.29 -5.17 -4.18
CA ALA A 109 -0.36 -5.17 -3.06
C ALA A 109 1.01 -4.54 -3.38
N HIS A 110 1.27 -4.20 -4.65
CA HIS A 110 2.42 -3.46 -5.17
C HIS A 110 3.76 -3.92 -4.57
N SER A 111 4.52 -3.02 -3.92
CA SER A 111 5.83 -3.31 -3.31
C SER A 111 5.77 -4.13 -2.02
N GLY A 112 4.56 -4.50 -1.56
CA GLY A 112 4.33 -5.46 -0.49
C GLY A 112 4.42 -4.91 0.93
N ALA A 113 4.49 -3.60 1.16
CA ALA A 113 4.65 -3.06 2.52
C ALA A 113 3.53 -3.47 3.48
N ALA A 114 2.27 -3.42 3.04
CA ALA A 114 1.12 -3.88 3.83
C ALA A 114 1.12 -5.41 4.04
N THR A 115 1.55 -6.18 3.03
CA THR A 115 1.79 -7.64 3.12
C THR A 115 2.82 -7.94 4.20
N ILE A 116 3.96 -7.23 4.18
CA ILE A 116 5.04 -7.37 5.14
C ILE A 116 4.55 -7.02 6.55
N ALA A 117 3.80 -5.93 6.72
CA ALA A 117 3.24 -5.55 8.02
C ALA A 117 2.36 -6.65 8.63
N ALA A 118 1.47 -7.26 7.83
CA ALA A 118 0.62 -8.37 8.27
C ALA A 118 1.44 -9.64 8.57
N ALA A 119 2.44 -9.95 7.75
CA ALA A 119 3.30 -11.12 7.95
C ALA A 119 4.20 -10.97 9.20
N LEU A 120 4.72 -9.77 9.49
CA LEU A 120 5.45 -9.47 10.73
C LEU A 120 4.58 -9.62 11.98
N ALA A 121 3.25 -9.47 11.86
CA ALA A 121 2.30 -9.79 12.92
C ALA A 121 2.00 -11.31 13.05
N GLY A 122 2.61 -12.16 12.22
CA GLY A 122 2.45 -13.61 12.24
C GLY A 122 1.30 -14.15 11.38
N ALA A 123 0.78 -13.38 10.45
CA ALA A 123 -0.27 -13.84 9.53
C ALA A 123 0.28 -14.69 8.37
N GLU A 124 -0.57 -15.57 7.84
CA GLU A 124 -0.42 -16.15 6.50
C GLU A 124 -0.98 -15.16 5.47
N VAL A 125 -0.17 -14.71 4.52
CA VAL A 125 -0.61 -13.68 3.58
C VAL A 125 -0.66 -14.21 2.15
N VAL A 126 -1.76 -13.93 1.45
CA VAL A 126 -1.86 -14.09 0.01
C VAL A 126 -1.71 -12.71 -0.63
N HIS A 127 -0.55 -12.49 -1.25
CA HIS A 127 -0.19 -11.25 -1.95
C HIS A 127 -0.58 -11.36 -3.42
N VAL A 128 -1.43 -10.48 -3.89
CA VAL A 128 -1.91 -10.43 -5.28
C VAL A 128 -1.65 -9.05 -5.88
N ASP A 129 -0.90 -9.01 -6.96
CA ASP A 129 -0.67 -7.82 -7.76
C ASP A 129 -0.57 -8.17 -9.24
N ALA A 130 -1.06 -7.31 -10.10
CA ALA A 130 -1.05 -7.53 -11.55
C ALA A 130 0.35 -7.36 -12.18
N SER A 131 1.25 -6.63 -11.50
CA SER A 131 2.59 -6.33 -11.96
C SER A 131 3.59 -7.40 -11.50
N ARG A 132 4.19 -8.10 -12.47
CA ARG A 132 5.29 -9.04 -12.18
C ARG A 132 6.48 -8.35 -11.52
N GLN A 133 6.78 -7.12 -11.94
CA GLN A 133 7.88 -6.34 -11.40
C GLN A 133 7.60 -5.93 -9.95
N ALA A 134 6.38 -5.48 -9.63
CA ALA A 134 5.96 -5.14 -8.28
C ALA A 134 6.01 -6.37 -7.36
N THR A 135 5.46 -7.52 -7.79
CA THR A 135 5.51 -8.78 -7.04
C THR A 135 6.96 -9.24 -6.78
N ALA A 136 7.85 -9.10 -7.76
CA ALA A 136 9.27 -9.44 -7.57
C ALA A 136 9.95 -8.49 -6.56
N MET A 137 9.63 -7.19 -6.60
CA MET A 137 10.11 -6.21 -5.62
C MET A 137 9.57 -6.53 -4.22
N ALA A 138 8.28 -6.87 -4.10
CA ALA A 138 7.66 -7.24 -2.83
C ALA A 138 8.36 -8.43 -2.17
N ARG A 139 8.78 -9.44 -2.94
CA ARG A 139 9.56 -10.58 -2.43
C ARG A 139 10.93 -10.15 -1.88
N ARG A 140 11.64 -9.25 -2.58
CA ARG A 140 12.92 -8.73 -2.08
C ARG A 140 12.75 -7.90 -0.82
N ASN A 141 11.69 -7.09 -0.76
CA ASN A 141 11.34 -6.31 0.43
C ASN A 141 11.01 -7.21 1.62
N ALA A 142 10.29 -8.30 1.40
CA ALA A 142 10.02 -9.30 2.44
C ALA A 142 11.31 -9.95 2.95
N ALA A 143 12.20 -10.37 2.04
CA ALA A 143 13.50 -10.91 2.41
C ALA A 143 14.34 -9.89 3.20
N ALA A 144 14.44 -8.65 2.73
CA ALA A 144 15.13 -7.57 3.43
C ALA A 144 14.51 -7.24 4.82
N SER A 145 13.23 -7.57 5.02
CA SER A 145 12.53 -7.45 6.30
C SER A 145 12.63 -8.70 7.19
N GLY A 146 13.46 -9.70 6.82
CA GLY A 146 13.63 -10.94 7.58
C GLY A 146 12.50 -11.96 7.41
N LEU A 147 11.73 -11.89 6.33
CA LEU A 147 10.55 -12.72 6.06
C LEU A 147 10.76 -13.72 4.89
N GLU A 148 11.98 -14.16 4.62
CA GLU A 148 12.26 -15.10 3.51
C GLU A 148 11.46 -16.40 3.61
N THR A 149 11.25 -16.88 4.83
CA THR A 149 10.55 -18.15 5.11
C THR A 149 9.12 -17.95 5.62
N ALA A 150 8.64 -16.71 5.67
CA ALA A 150 7.29 -16.42 6.12
C ALA A 150 6.24 -17.02 5.17
N PRO A 151 5.06 -17.41 5.68
CA PRO A 151 3.99 -18.02 4.89
C PRO A 151 3.28 -16.98 4.00
N ILE A 152 4.00 -16.45 3.01
CA ILE A 152 3.48 -15.50 2.03
C ILE A 152 3.37 -16.16 0.66
N ARG A 153 2.15 -16.24 0.15
CA ARG A 153 1.88 -16.72 -1.20
C ARG A 153 1.86 -15.54 -2.18
N TRP A 154 2.83 -15.52 -3.10
CA TRP A 154 3.01 -14.46 -4.08
C TRP A 154 2.33 -14.79 -5.40
N LEU A 155 1.43 -13.93 -5.87
CA LEU A 155 0.66 -14.13 -7.10
C LEU A 155 0.73 -12.89 -7.99
N CYS A 156 1.07 -13.10 -9.26
CA CYS A 156 0.99 -12.09 -10.30
C CYS A 156 -0.30 -12.31 -11.08
N GLU A 157 -1.41 -11.75 -10.60
CA GLU A 157 -2.76 -11.96 -11.13
C GLU A 157 -3.61 -10.69 -11.02
N ASP A 158 -4.67 -10.64 -11.83
CA ASP A 158 -5.74 -9.66 -11.68
C ASP A 158 -6.55 -9.92 -10.41
N ALA A 159 -6.76 -8.88 -9.60
CA ALA A 159 -7.40 -8.99 -8.30
C ALA A 159 -8.88 -9.45 -8.40
N VAL A 160 -9.64 -8.92 -9.36
CA VAL A 160 -11.06 -9.25 -9.54
C VAL A 160 -11.20 -10.72 -9.96
N GLY A 161 -10.44 -11.15 -10.96
CA GLY A 161 -10.43 -12.53 -11.42
C GLY A 161 -9.94 -13.51 -10.36
N PHE A 162 -8.97 -13.11 -9.56
CA PHE A 162 -8.49 -13.90 -8.41
C PHE A 162 -9.62 -14.11 -7.39
N VAL A 163 -10.27 -13.05 -6.94
CA VAL A 163 -11.37 -13.11 -5.94
C VAL A 163 -12.52 -13.96 -6.46
N ALA A 164 -12.95 -13.77 -7.71
CA ALA A 164 -13.99 -14.59 -8.33
C ALA A 164 -13.62 -16.08 -8.36
N ARG A 165 -12.36 -16.42 -8.57
CA ARG A 165 -11.87 -17.81 -8.54
C ARG A 165 -11.88 -18.38 -7.11
N GLU A 166 -11.44 -17.61 -6.11
CA GLU A 166 -11.43 -18.03 -4.72
C GLU A 166 -12.86 -18.26 -4.18
N LEU A 167 -13.82 -17.42 -4.58
CA LEU A 167 -15.25 -17.63 -4.28
C LEU A 167 -15.75 -18.98 -4.82
N ARG A 168 -15.48 -19.28 -6.10
CA ARG A 168 -15.91 -20.58 -6.69
C ARG A 168 -15.25 -21.78 -6.01
N ARG A 169 -14.09 -21.61 -5.36
CA ARG A 169 -13.39 -22.65 -4.61
C ARG A 169 -13.85 -22.78 -3.17
N GLY A 170 -14.73 -21.92 -2.71
CA GLY A 170 -15.14 -21.85 -1.31
C GLY A 170 -13.97 -21.49 -0.38
N ALA A 171 -13.01 -20.72 -0.87
CA ALA A 171 -11.89 -20.26 -0.05
C ALA A 171 -12.38 -19.31 1.04
N ALA A 172 -11.65 -19.26 2.17
CA ALA A 172 -11.97 -18.40 3.28
C ALA A 172 -10.74 -17.61 3.72
N TYR A 173 -10.95 -16.34 4.10
CA TYR A 173 -9.93 -15.42 4.60
C TYR A 173 -10.41 -14.77 5.90
N ASP A 174 -9.48 -14.35 6.76
CA ASP A 174 -9.80 -13.69 8.02
C ASP A 174 -9.86 -12.17 7.88
N GLY A 175 -9.08 -11.61 6.98
CA GLY A 175 -9.02 -10.18 6.72
C GLY A 175 -8.58 -9.86 5.30
N VAL A 176 -8.73 -8.59 4.93
CA VAL A 176 -8.37 -8.11 3.59
C VAL A 176 -7.74 -6.71 3.63
N ILE A 177 -6.77 -6.50 2.76
CA ILE A 177 -6.07 -5.23 2.55
C ILE A 177 -6.19 -4.89 1.07
N LEU A 178 -6.68 -3.67 0.77
CA LEU A 178 -6.87 -3.17 -0.60
C LEU A 178 -6.31 -1.77 -0.76
N ASP A 179 -5.54 -1.57 -1.83
CA ASP A 179 -5.09 -0.24 -2.29
C ASP A 179 -5.31 -0.11 -3.81
N PRO A 180 -6.57 -0.10 -4.26
CA PRO A 180 -6.88 -0.13 -5.69
C PRO A 180 -6.45 1.17 -6.39
N PRO A 181 -5.89 1.08 -7.62
CA PRO A 181 -5.62 2.24 -8.43
C PRO A 181 -6.93 2.88 -8.91
N SER A 182 -6.90 4.16 -9.26
CA SER A 182 -8.04 4.81 -9.91
C SER A 182 -8.43 4.10 -11.20
N TRP A 183 -7.44 3.62 -11.93
CA TRP A 183 -7.55 2.83 -13.14
C TRP A 183 -6.29 1.97 -13.35
N GLY A 184 -6.44 0.79 -13.92
CA GLY A 184 -5.32 -0.11 -14.13
C GLY A 184 -5.64 -1.24 -15.11
N HIS A 185 -4.61 -2.01 -15.44
CA HIS A 185 -4.72 -3.21 -16.26
C HIS A 185 -4.21 -4.44 -15.51
N GLY A 186 -4.94 -5.52 -15.62
CA GLY A 186 -4.47 -6.85 -15.25
C GLY A 186 -3.39 -7.38 -16.21
N PRO A 187 -2.69 -8.47 -15.84
CA PRO A 187 -1.56 -9.00 -16.61
C PRO A 187 -1.94 -9.55 -17.99
N LYS A 188 -3.23 -9.72 -18.26
CA LYS A 188 -3.80 -10.16 -19.56
C LYS A 188 -4.67 -9.08 -20.21
N GLY A 189 -4.49 -7.81 -19.83
CA GLY A 189 -5.23 -6.68 -20.40
C GLY A 189 -6.63 -6.45 -19.78
N GLN A 190 -6.97 -7.14 -18.68
CA GLN A 190 -8.22 -6.86 -17.96
C GLN A 190 -8.18 -5.40 -17.44
N ALA A 191 -9.21 -4.63 -17.74
CA ALA A 191 -9.33 -3.28 -17.22
C ALA A 191 -9.93 -3.31 -15.81
N PHE A 192 -9.42 -2.45 -14.93
CA PHE A 192 -9.98 -2.15 -13.62
C PHE A 192 -10.23 -0.65 -13.51
N SER A 193 -11.40 -0.28 -13.04
CA SER A 193 -11.77 1.09 -12.70
C SER A 193 -12.35 1.13 -11.29
N ILE A 194 -11.77 1.93 -10.43
CA ILE A 194 -12.27 2.06 -9.05
C ILE A 194 -13.75 2.49 -8.99
N GLU A 195 -14.21 3.27 -9.97
CA GLU A 195 -15.58 3.78 -10.01
C GLU A 195 -16.62 2.68 -10.32
N HIS A 196 -16.22 1.64 -11.03
CA HIS A 196 -17.13 0.60 -11.49
C HIS A 196 -16.89 -0.75 -10.80
N ASP A 197 -15.65 -1.05 -10.43
CA ASP A 197 -15.27 -2.41 -10.04
C ASP A 197 -15.06 -2.55 -8.54
N LEU A 198 -14.86 -1.45 -7.79
CA LEU A 198 -14.53 -1.54 -6.36
C LEU A 198 -15.71 -2.06 -5.52
N GLU A 199 -16.91 -1.51 -5.68
CA GLU A 199 -18.08 -1.94 -4.89
C GLU A 199 -18.41 -3.43 -5.12
N PRO A 200 -18.52 -3.95 -6.37
CA PRO A 200 -18.71 -5.39 -6.62
C PRO A 200 -17.57 -6.26 -6.07
N LEU A 201 -16.32 -5.76 -6.09
CA LEU A 201 -15.19 -6.46 -5.52
C LEU A 201 -15.32 -6.57 -3.99
N LEU A 202 -15.73 -5.48 -3.31
CA LEU A 202 -15.95 -5.50 -1.86
C LEU A 202 -17.07 -6.45 -1.45
N GLU A 203 -18.17 -6.50 -2.19
CA GLU A 203 -19.26 -7.48 -1.96
C GLU A 203 -18.75 -8.92 -2.08
N SER A 204 -17.95 -9.19 -3.11
CA SER A 204 -17.31 -10.49 -3.30
C SER A 204 -16.37 -10.85 -2.13
N LEU A 205 -15.63 -9.87 -1.63
CA LEU A 205 -14.74 -10.03 -0.47
C LEU A 205 -15.53 -10.26 0.82
N ALA A 206 -16.67 -9.60 1.00
CA ALA A 206 -17.54 -9.85 2.15
C ALA A 206 -18.02 -11.31 2.19
N ALA A 207 -18.35 -11.88 1.04
CA ALA A 207 -18.69 -13.30 0.93
C ALA A 207 -17.50 -14.21 1.29
N LEU A 208 -16.27 -13.89 0.85
CA LEU A 208 -15.07 -14.65 1.21
C LEU A 208 -14.75 -14.58 2.71
N LEU A 209 -14.95 -13.42 3.35
CA LEU A 209 -14.71 -13.22 4.78
C LEU A 209 -15.81 -13.85 5.64
N GLY A 210 -17.04 -13.97 5.13
CA GLY A 210 -18.20 -14.57 5.82
C GLY A 210 -18.29 -16.08 5.72
N ALA A 211 -17.56 -16.72 4.80
CA ALA A 211 -17.71 -18.13 4.49
C ALA A 211 -17.30 -19.05 5.66
N GLY A 212 -18.29 -19.62 6.36
CA GLY A 212 -18.12 -20.80 7.23
C GLY A 212 -17.29 -20.61 8.50
N ARG A 213 -17.35 -19.45 9.19
CA ARG A 213 -16.36 -19.13 10.23
C ARG A 213 -16.81 -19.24 11.67
N SER A 214 -15.95 -19.91 12.46
CA SER A 214 -15.92 -19.83 13.92
C SER A 214 -14.84 -18.87 14.47
N ARG A 215 -14.08 -18.16 13.61
CA ARG A 215 -12.99 -17.26 14.02
C ARG A 215 -13.40 -15.79 13.98
N PRO A 216 -12.83 -14.94 14.84
CA PRO A 216 -12.96 -13.49 14.71
C PRO A 216 -12.47 -13.02 13.33
N LEU A 217 -13.18 -12.08 12.72
CA LEU A 217 -12.73 -11.46 11.47
C LEU A 217 -11.46 -10.65 11.72
N GLY A 218 -10.43 -10.84 10.88
CA GLY A 218 -9.21 -10.05 10.85
C GLY A 218 -9.45 -8.62 10.37
N PRO A 219 -8.39 -7.82 10.20
CA PRO A 219 -8.50 -6.43 9.76
C PRO A 219 -9.05 -6.32 8.34
N ILE A 220 -9.82 -5.27 8.10
CA ILE A 220 -10.18 -4.80 6.77
C ILE A 220 -9.58 -3.42 6.59
N LEU A 221 -8.76 -3.23 5.56
CA LEU A 221 -8.17 -1.94 5.21
C LEU A 221 -8.43 -1.64 3.74
N LEU A 222 -9.03 -0.50 3.48
CA LEU A 222 -9.23 0.06 2.16
C LEU A 222 -8.60 1.44 2.10
N THR A 223 -7.69 1.65 1.14
CA THR A 223 -7.06 2.95 0.88
C THR A 223 -7.39 3.41 -0.53
N SER A 224 -7.32 4.71 -0.77
CA SER A 224 -7.50 5.27 -2.11
C SER A 224 -6.78 6.58 -2.28
N HIS A 225 -6.14 6.75 -3.43
CA HIS A 225 -5.55 7.98 -3.92
C HIS A 225 -6.45 8.68 -4.98
N SER A 226 -7.62 8.12 -5.27
CA SER A 226 -8.58 8.67 -6.22
C SER A 226 -9.34 9.85 -5.60
N PRO A 227 -9.35 11.05 -6.23
CA PRO A 227 -10.04 12.23 -5.69
C PRO A 227 -11.56 12.03 -5.46
N ARG A 228 -12.20 11.17 -6.26
CA ARG A 228 -13.63 10.87 -6.12
C ARG A 228 -13.96 9.92 -4.98
N TRP A 229 -12.96 9.15 -4.51
CA TRP A 229 -13.06 8.23 -3.38
C TRP A 229 -12.50 8.90 -2.12
N ASN A 230 -13.20 9.96 -1.69
CA ASN A 230 -12.85 10.69 -0.48
C ASN A 230 -13.14 9.87 0.79
N ARG A 231 -12.69 10.39 1.94
CA ARG A 231 -12.85 9.75 3.25
C ARG A 231 -14.27 9.31 3.56
N ARG A 232 -15.28 10.16 3.25
CA ARG A 232 -16.68 9.86 3.53
C ARG A 232 -17.18 8.69 2.69
N ARG A 233 -16.95 8.74 1.37
CA ARG A 233 -17.35 7.67 0.46
C ARG A 233 -16.70 6.33 0.84
N LEU A 234 -15.41 6.31 1.15
CA LEU A 234 -14.72 5.09 1.62
C LEU A 234 -15.36 4.54 2.89
N CYS A 235 -15.65 5.42 3.86
CA CYS A 235 -16.29 5.04 5.12
C CYS A 235 -17.68 4.47 4.90
N ASP A 236 -18.52 5.15 4.14
CA ASP A 236 -19.91 4.76 3.88
C ASP A 236 -19.95 3.42 3.12
N THR A 237 -19.13 3.25 2.09
CA THR A 237 -19.04 2.01 1.32
C THR A 237 -18.55 0.85 2.20
N LEU A 238 -17.47 1.03 2.96
CA LEU A 238 -16.93 -0.05 3.80
C LEU A 238 -17.94 -0.46 4.89
N THR A 239 -18.62 0.51 5.51
CA THR A 239 -19.64 0.25 6.54
C THR A 239 -20.85 -0.47 5.95
N GLY A 240 -21.27 -0.10 4.74
CA GLY A 240 -22.40 -0.74 4.06
C GLY A 240 -22.14 -2.18 3.71
N VAL A 241 -20.94 -2.48 3.19
CA VAL A 241 -20.58 -3.84 2.77
C VAL A 241 -20.22 -4.73 3.97
N PHE A 242 -19.46 -4.23 4.93
CA PHE A 242 -19.00 -4.97 6.11
C PHE A 242 -19.72 -4.46 7.36
N SER A 243 -21.03 -4.63 7.40
CA SER A 243 -21.86 -4.20 8.51
C SER A 243 -21.52 -4.92 9.82
N GLY A 244 -21.88 -4.31 10.96
CA GLY A 244 -21.70 -4.90 12.30
C GLY A 244 -20.33 -4.65 12.93
N ARG A 245 -19.44 -3.88 12.28
CA ARG A 245 -18.11 -3.49 12.80
C ARG A 245 -17.93 -1.98 12.73
N PRO A 246 -17.32 -1.35 13.74
CA PRO A 246 -16.98 0.06 13.68
C PRO A 246 -15.99 0.34 12.54
N THR A 247 -16.28 1.35 11.72
CA THR A 247 -15.40 1.83 10.66
C THR A 247 -14.69 3.10 11.09
N GLU A 248 -13.37 3.05 11.12
CA GLU A 248 -12.51 4.24 11.25
C GLU A 248 -12.12 4.73 9.86
N SER A 249 -12.12 6.04 9.64
CA SER A 249 -11.67 6.62 8.36
C SER A 249 -10.85 7.88 8.59
N GLY A 250 -9.92 8.15 7.68
CA GLY A 250 -9.02 9.28 7.79
C GLY A 250 -8.33 9.62 6.48
N VAL A 251 -7.34 10.51 6.60
CA VAL A 251 -6.51 10.95 5.48
C VAL A 251 -5.18 10.23 5.53
N LEU A 252 -4.70 9.77 4.37
CA LEU A 252 -3.32 9.33 4.17
C LEU A 252 -2.47 10.59 3.99
N GLU A 253 -1.48 10.77 4.83
CA GLU A 253 -0.70 12.00 4.83
C GLU A 253 0.77 11.76 5.18
N CYS A 254 1.63 12.57 4.59
CA CYS A 254 2.99 12.73 5.05
C CYS A 254 3.09 13.98 5.94
N VAL A 255 3.88 13.89 7.00
CA VAL A 255 4.19 15.02 7.88
C VAL A 255 5.62 15.46 7.62
N ASP A 256 5.83 16.72 7.29
CA ASP A 256 7.17 17.25 7.08
C ASP A 256 7.87 17.60 8.42
N ALA A 257 9.17 17.93 8.36
CA ALA A 257 9.95 18.28 9.53
C ALA A 257 9.42 19.52 10.30
N ALA A 258 8.58 20.35 9.68
CA ALA A 258 7.93 21.49 10.30
C ALA A 258 6.51 21.17 10.84
N GLY A 259 6.13 19.88 10.82
CA GLY A 259 4.82 19.41 11.31
C GLY A 259 3.65 19.67 10.35
N ARG A 260 3.92 20.08 9.10
CA ARG A 260 2.86 20.31 8.11
C ARG A 260 2.40 18.98 7.53
N ARG A 261 1.09 18.84 7.39
CA ARG A 261 0.44 17.66 6.85
C ARG A 261 0.23 17.81 5.35
N LEU A 262 0.68 16.81 4.59
CA LEU A 262 0.52 16.72 3.14
C LEU A 262 -0.48 15.60 2.85
N PRO A 263 -1.76 15.94 2.54
CA PRO A 263 -2.76 14.93 2.24
C PRO A 263 -2.47 14.30 0.87
N LEU A 264 -2.42 12.98 0.79
CA LEU A 264 -2.09 12.22 -0.41
C LEU A 264 -3.14 11.19 -0.78
N GLY A 265 -4.13 10.93 0.08
CA GLY A 265 -5.20 9.98 -0.13
C GLY A 265 -6.09 9.85 1.11
N CYS A 266 -6.94 8.84 1.11
CA CYS A 266 -7.83 8.54 2.22
C CYS A 266 -7.82 7.05 2.53
N PHE A 267 -8.24 6.69 3.75
CA PHE A 267 -8.46 5.31 4.18
C PHE A 267 -9.79 5.14 4.89
N ALA A 268 -10.29 3.90 4.86
CA ALA A 268 -11.31 3.37 5.77
C ALA A 268 -10.84 1.99 6.24
N ARG A 269 -11.05 1.68 7.52
CA ARG A 269 -10.56 0.43 8.11
C ARG A 269 -11.45 -0.04 9.25
N GLN A 270 -11.46 -1.35 9.46
CA GLN A 270 -12.16 -2.01 10.56
C GLN A 270 -11.17 -2.94 11.25
N ALA A 271 -11.01 -2.77 12.55
CA ALA A 271 -10.15 -3.62 13.36
C ALA A 271 -10.75 -5.03 13.52
N THR A 272 -9.94 -5.95 13.98
CA THR A 272 -10.36 -7.29 14.39
C THR A 272 -11.49 -7.19 15.41
N THR A 273 -12.53 -7.99 15.23
CA THR A 273 -13.58 -8.14 16.25
C THR A 273 -13.03 -9.02 17.37
N PRO A 274 -13.17 -8.64 18.64
CA PRO A 274 -12.75 -9.45 19.78
C PRO A 274 -13.36 -10.84 19.80
#